data_2f110ef72a66c41ed6b6e6fdcc6696e5
#
_entry.id   2f110ef72a66c41ed6b6e6fdcc6696e5
#
_cell.length_a   1.000
_cell.length_b   1.000
_cell.length_c   1.000
_cell.angle_alpha   90.00
_cell.angle_beta   90.00
_cell.angle_gamma   90.00
#
_symmetry.space_group_name_H-M   'P 1'
#
loop_
_entity.id
_entity.type
_entity.pdbx_description
1 polymer ?
#
loop_
_entity_poly.entity_id
_entity_poly.type
_entity_poly.pdbx_seq_one_letter_code
_entity_poly.pdbx_strand_id
1 'polypeptide(L)'
;WIADQLGMDDEQQGHLDRVRPRLWDGMCHQHTIHSQPFSEGRTPGSGQPIGTTAVPVEGGYKVTGKKIFASLSGIADIHNVVAVVEGDPRVRLLGVPAEADGVEIQGDWDPLGMRGTDSRDLILVDAFVPEDHEVLPPGVFDAMVARFPYFYMTLSFTYLGLMRAILDLTGEYLRGEHGVASRRDNHVKQAGWAEMQMIYDKAQSLMYRVLGEASVDPTKPAL
;
A
#
# COMPACT_ATOMS: atom_id res chain seq x y z
N TRP A 1 1.46 9.45 16.04
CA TRP A 1 0.48 8.91 15.11
C TRP A 1 0.17 9.94 14.03
N ILE A 2 0.21 9.55 12.75
CA ILE A 2 0.04 10.49 11.62
C ILE A 2 -1.36 11.12 11.63
N ALA A 3 -2.38 10.33 11.94
CA ALA A 3 -3.76 10.79 11.98
C ALA A 3 -3.97 11.98 12.96
N ASP A 4 -3.24 12.02 14.06
CA ASP A 4 -3.34 13.11 15.05
C ASP A 4 -2.93 14.49 14.48
N GLN A 5 -2.22 14.49 13.34
CA GLN A 5 -1.73 15.71 12.70
C GLN A 5 -2.67 16.21 11.57
N LEU A 6 -3.75 15.49 11.30
CA LEU A 6 -4.67 15.81 10.20
C LEU A 6 -5.79 16.79 10.56
N GLY A 7 -5.84 17.26 11.80
CA GLY A 7 -6.88 18.21 12.25
C GLY A 7 -8.26 17.57 12.33
N MET A 8 -8.34 16.39 12.96
CA MET A 8 -9.60 15.66 13.19
C MET A 8 -10.57 16.44 14.08
N ASP A 9 -11.86 16.22 13.84
CA ASP A 9 -12.92 16.67 14.74
C ASP A 9 -13.03 15.79 16.01
N ASP A 10 -13.88 16.21 16.95
CA ASP A 10 -14.04 15.53 18.24
C ASP A 10 -14.60 14.10 18.09
N GLU A 11 -15.45 13.85 17.09
CA GLU A 11 -16.01 12.52 16.80
C GLU A 11 -14.92 11.57 16.30
N GLN A 12 -14.12 12.03 15.33
CA GLN A 12 -12.99 11.29 14.77
C GLN A 12 -11.92 11.01 15.83
N GLN A 13 -11.61 12.00 16.66
CA GLN A 13 -10.68 11.82 17.76
C GLN A 13 -11.21 10.80 18.79
N GLY A 14 -12.47 10.91 19.18
CA GLY A 14 -13.11 9.97 20.09
C GLY A 14 -13.14 8.53 19.56
N HIS A 15 -13.27 8.35 18.23
CA HIS A 15 -13.13 7.04 17.59
C HIS A 15 -11.72 6.46 17.77
N LEU A 16 -10.70 7.25 17.46
CA LEU A 16 -9.30 6.79 17.60
C LEU A 16 -8.93 6.48 19.05
N ASP A 17 -9.43 7.26 20.00
CA ASP A 17 -9.16 7.03 21.42
C ASP A 17 -9.76 5.71 21.92
N ARG A 18 -10.84 5.22 21.31
CA ARG A 18 -11.41 3.90 21.60
C ARG A 18 -10.65 2.77 20.92
N VAL A 19 -10.30 2.94 19.64
CA VAL A 19 -9.71 1.87 18.81
C VAL A 19 -8.23 1.67 19.11
N ARG A 20 -7.48 2.75 19.34
CA ARG A 20 -6.03 2.73 19.51
C ARG A 20 -5.54 1.82 20.67
N PRO A 21 -6.11 1.88 21.89
CA PRO A 21 -5.69 0.98 22.96
C PRO A 21 -5.86 -0.50 22.61
N ARG A 22 -6.95 -0.87 21.93
CA ARG A 22 -7.21 -2.24 21.48
C ARG A 22 -6.17 -2.70 20.44
N LEU A 23 -5.87 -1.84 19.46
CA LEU A 23 -4.84 -2.15 18.46
C LEU A 23 -3.47 -2.36 19.11
N TRP A 24 -3.09 -1.51 20.07
CA TRP A 24 -1.83 -1.64 20.79
C TRP A 24 -1.78 -2.89 21.67
N ASP A 25 -2.86 -3.20 22.38
CA ASP A 25 -2.95 -4.41 23.18
C ASP A 25 -2.84 -5.65 22.30
N GLY A 26 -3.59 -5.70 21.19
CA GLY A 26 -3.54 -6.78 20.22
C GLY A 26 -2.12 -7.02 19.70
N MET A 27 -1.46 -5.98 19.18
CA MET A 27 -0.13 -6.11 18.59
C MET A 27 0.97 -6.39 19.64
N CYS A 28 0.95 -5.71 20.79
CA CYS A 28 2.05 -5.75 21.74
C CYS A 28 1.94 -6.88 22.76
N HIS A 29 0.75 -7.29 23.15
CA HIS A 29 0.54 -8.27 24.21
C HIS A 29 -0.10 -9.59 23.70
N GLN A 30 -0.96 -9.52 22.71
CA GLN A 30 -1.60 -10.70 22.13
C GLN A 30 -0.90 -11.19 20.86
N HIS A 31 0.11 -10.44 20.37
CA HIS A 31 0.89 -10.76 19.18
C HIS A 31 0.04 -10.86 17.90
N THR A 32 -1.06 -10.13 17.83
CA THR A 32 -1.95 -10.09 16.67
C THR A 32 -1.23 -9.55 15.45
N ILE A 33 -1.22 -10.32 14.38
CA ILE A 33 -0.58 -9.98 13.11
C ILE A 33 -1.61 -9.34 12.19
N HIS A 34 -1.31 -8.12 11.75
CA HIS A 34 -2.15 -7.37 10.82
C HIS A 34 -1.53 -7.35 9.42
N SER A 35 -2.30 -7.69 8.40
CA SER A 35 -1.98 -7.42 7.00
C SER A 35 -2.72 -6.20 6.48
N GLN A 36 -2.25 -5.63 5.34
CA GLN A 36 -2.88 -4.45 4.72
C GLN A 36 -3.09 -4.67 3.21
N PRO A 37 -4.02 -5.52 2.81
CA PRO A 37 -4.30 -5.81 1.41
C PRO A 37 -5.16 -4.70 0.79
N PHE A 38 -4.53 -3.74 0.13
CA PHE A 38 -5.23 -2.60 -0.51
C PHE A 38 -5.54 -2.84 -1.99
N SER A 39 -4.69 -3.58 -2.70
CA SER A 39 -4.79 -3.76 -4.16
C SER A 39 -5.97 -4.63 -4.56
N GLU A 40 -6.67 -4.25 -5.64
CA GLU A 40 -7.84 -4.98 -6.17
C GLU A 40 -7.68 -5.44 -7.63
N GLY A 41 -6.54 -5.17 -8.27
CA GLY A 41 -6.30 -5.54 -9.66
C GLY A 41 -7.21 -4.82 -10.67
N ARG A 42 -7.79 -3.68 -10.29
CA ARG A 42 -8.69 -2.91 -11.16
C ARG A 42 -7.91 -2.13 -12.21
N THR A 43 -8.49 -2.05 -13.39
CA THR A 43 -7.92 -1.23 -14.46
C THR A 43 -8.12 0.26 -14.13
N PRO A 44 -7.08 1.09 -14.25
CA PRO A 44 -7.24 2.54 -14.14
C PRO A 44 -8.34 3.05 -15.07
N GLY A 45 -9.25 3.89 -14.58
CA GLY A 45 -10.35 4.43 -15.36
C GLY A 45 -11.68 3.67 -15.24
N SER A 46 -11.78 2.63 -14.41
CA SER A 46 -13.05 1.92 -14.16
C SER A 46 -14.13 2.74 -13.42
N GLY A 47 -13.85 3.98 -13.07
CA GLY A 47 -14.81 4.93 -12.45
C GLY A 47 -14.97 4.77 -10.92
N GLN A 48 -14.61 3.63 -10.35
CA GLN A 48 -14.58 3.42 -8.90
C GLN A 48 -13.20 2.95 -8.48
N PRO A 49 -12.47 3.72 -7.67
CA PRO A 49 -11.12 3.37 -7.23
C PRO A 49 -11.10 2.14 -6.30
N ILE A 50 -12.17 1.90 -5.55
CA ILE A 50 -12.32 0.80 -4.59
C ILE A 50 -13.60 0.03 -4.92
N GLY A 51 -13.48 -1.28 -5.10
CA GLY A 51 -14.59 -2.15 -5.40
C GLY A 51 -15.06 -3.01 -4.24
N THR A 52 -14.29 -3.06 -3.17
CA THR A 52 -14.73 -3.68 -1.92
C THR A 52 -15.80 -2.82 -1.27
N THR A 53 -16.93 -3.43 -0.97
CA THR A 53 -18.10 -2.77 -0.36
C THR A 53 -18.35 -3.31 1.03
N ALA A 54 -18.95 -2.48 1.87
CA ALA A 54 -19.37 -2.85 3.21
C ALA A 54 -20.82 -2.41 3.43
N VAL A 55 -21.65 -3.32 3.89
CA VAL A 55 -23.06 -3.06 4.24
C VAL A 55 -23.17 -2.98 5.77
N PRO A 56 -23.68 -1.87 6.34
CA PRO A 56 -23.90 -1.78 7.77
C PRO A 56 -24.92 -2.83 8.24
N VAL A 57 -24.60 -3.49 9.34
CA VAL A 57 -25.48 -4.45 10.02
C VAL A 57 -25.44 -4.22 11.53
N GLU A 58 -26.27 -4.90 12.30
CA GLU A 58 -26.20 -4.81 13.75
C GLU A 58 -24.82 -5.23 14.27
N GLY A 59 -24.15 -4.34 14.99
CA GLY A 59 -22.85 -4.56 15.62
C GLY A 59 -21.64 -4.46 14.67
N GLY A 60 -21.81 -4.05 13.40
CA GLY A 60 -20.68 -3.91 12.49
C GLY A 60 -21.03 -3.82 11.00
N TYR A 61 -20.25 -4.52 10.19
CA TYR A 61 -20.36 -4.49 8.73
C TYR A 61 -20.30 -5.89 8.13
N LYS A 62 -20.97 -6.08 6.99
CA LYS A 62 -20.76 -7.20 6.07
C LYS A 62 -19.93 -6.72 4.89
N VAL A 63 -18.73 -7.28 4.74
CA VAL A 63 -17.75 -6.83 3.74
C VAL A 63 -17.65 -7.83 2.60
N THR A 64 -17.79 -7.33 1.37
CA THR A 64 -17.67 -8.14 0.14
C THR A 64 -16.69 -7.50 -0.84
N GLY A 65 -15.75 -8.29 -1.36
CA GLY A 65 -14.76 -7.82 -2.33
C GLY A 65 -13.64 -8.82 -2.57
N LYS A 66 -12.70 -8.40 -3.43
CA LYS A 66 -11.48 -9.16 -3.71
C LYS A 66 -10.28 -8.26 -3.57
N LYS A 67 -9.28 -8.70 -2.83
CA LYS A 67 -7.97 -8.07 -2.75
C LYS A 67 -6.92 -8.99 -3.38
N ILE A 68 -5.97 -8.41 -4.10
CA ILE A 68 -4.81 -9.12 -4.62
C ILE A 68 -3.55 -8.67 -3.89
N PHE A 69 -2.50 -9.48 -3.96
CA PHE A 69 -1.26 -9.21 -3.22
C PHE A 69 -1.50 -9.03 -1.71
N ALA A 70 -2.38 -9.86 -1.14
CA ALA A 70 -2.66 -9.86 0.29
C ALA A 70 -1.48 -10.49 1.05
N SER A 71 -0.41 -9.73 1.24
CA SER A 71 0.78 -10.20 1.96
C SER A 71 0.42 -10.71 3.35
N LEU A 72 1.14 -11.74 3.81
CA LEU A 72 0.87 -12.47 5.04
C LEU A 72 -0.44 -13.28 5.02
N SER A 73 -0.92 -13.68 3.84
CA SER A 73 -2.19 -14.41 3.69
C SER A 73 -2.32 -15.66 4.56
N GLY A 74 -1.21 -16.36 4.83
CA GLY A 74 -1.23 -17.60 5.62
C GLY A 74 -1.04 -17.42 7.12
N ILE A 75 -0.75 -16.20 7.62
CA ILE A 75 -0.38 -15.95 9.02
C ILE A 75 -1.02 -14.71 9.65
N ALA A 76 -1.68 -13.85 8.89
CA ALA A 76 -2.36 -12.68 9.44
C ALA A 76 -3.60 -13.10 10.21
N ASP A 77 -3.80 -12.52 11.40
CA ASP A 77 -5.01 -12.67 12.20
C ASP A 77 -6.10 -11.68 11.76
N ILE A 78 -5.68 -10.52 11.26
CA ILE A 78 -6.58 -9.46 10.81
C ILE A 78 -6.10 -8.89 9.46
N HIS A 79 -7.01 -8.79 8.51
CA HIS A 79 -6.80 -8.14 7.22
C HIS A 79 -7.40 -6.73 7.23
N ASN A 80 -6.56 -5.70 7.33
CA ASN A 80 -7.01 -4.31 7.25
C ASN A 80 -7.30 -3.94 5.80
N VAL A 81 -8.55 -3.93 5.41
CA VAL A 81 -8.99 -3.67 4.04
C VAL A 81 -9.62 -2.29 3.90
N VAL A 82 -9.40 -1.67 2.75
CA VAL A 82 -10.16 -0.46 2.38
C VAL A 82 -11.47 -0.89 1.70
N ALA A 83 -12.58 -0.27 2.13
CA ALA A 83 -13.91 -0.53 1.60
C ALA A 83 -14.73 0.76 1.52
N VAL A 84 -15.76 0.78 0.68
CA VAL A 84 -16.78 1.83 0.63
C VAL A 84 -18.05 1.30 1.30
N VAL A 85 -18.54 2.06 2.27
CA VAL A 85 -19.77 1.70 3.00
C VAL A 85 -20.99 2.14 2.20
N GLU A 86 -22.01 1.29 2.13
CA GLU A 86 -23.27 1.62 1.46
C GLU A 86 -23.90 2.90 2.05
N GLY A 87 -24.19 3.87 1.19
CA GLY A 87 -24.74 5.17 1.59
C GLY A 87 -23.70 6.21 2.06
N ASP A 88 -22.43 5.86 2.14
CA ASP A 88 -21.34 6.78 2.51
C ASP A 88 -20.15 6.63 1.54
N PRO A 89 -19.83 7.64 0.72
CA PRO A 89 -18.75 7.56 -0.26
C PRO A 89 -17.34 7.58 0.35
N ARG A 90 -17.21 7.91 1.65
CA ARG A 90 -15.91 7.99 2.32
C ARG A 90 -15.32 6.59 2.48
N VAL A 91 -14.04 6.48 2.19
CA VAL A 91 -13.32 5.21 2.37
C VAL A 91 -13.16 4.88 3.85
N ARG A 92 -13.38 3.61 4.17
CA ARG A 92 -13.18 3.04 5.51
C ARG A 92 -11.99 2.09 5.51
N LEU A 93 -11.29 2.03 6.61
CA LEU A 93 -10.27 1.02 6.87
C LEU A 93 -10.83 0.05 7.91
N LEU A 94 -11.19 -1.15 7.44
CA LEU A 94 -11.88 -2.18 8.23
C LEU A 94 -10.94 -3.36 8.50
N GLY A 95 -10.80 -3.75 9.75
CA GLY A 95 -10.04 -4.92 10.18
C GLY A 95 -10.89 -6.19 10.12
N VAL A 96 -10.80 -6.93 9.03
CA VAL A 96 -11.51 -8.20 8.82
C VAL A 96 -10.78 -9.31 9.58
N PRO A 97 -11.40 -9.99 10.56
CA PRO A 97 -10.80 -11.17 11.18
C PRO A 97 -10.55 -12.26 10.13
N ALA A 98 -9.37 -12.86 10.14
CA ALA A 98 -9.00 -13.88 9.14
C ALA A 98 -9.87 -15.15 9.23
N GLU A 99 -10.39 -15.44 10.42
CA GLU A 99 -11.25 -16.61 10.68
C GLU A 99 -12.77 -16.30 10.51
N ALA A 100 -13.13 -15.07 10.11
CA ALA A 100 -14.54 -14.74 9.91
C ALA A 100 -15.13 -15.56 8.75
N ASP A 101 -16.40 -15.97 8.91
CA ASP A 101 -17.14 -16.61 7.83
C ASP A 101 -17.13 -15.71 6.58
N GLY A 102 -16.91 -16.34 5.42
CA GLY A 102 -16.82 -15.63 4.14
C GLY A 102 -15.45 -15.04 3.82
N VAL A 103 -14.43 -15.32 4.62
CA VAL A 103 -13.03 -15.01 4.32
C VAL A 103 -12.36 -16.23 3.70
N GLU A 104 -11.77 -16.07 2.53
CA GLU A 104 -11.05 -17.13 1.84
C GLU A 104 -9.74 -16.61 1.23
N ILE A 105 -8.67 -17.36 1.38
CA ILE A 105 -7.39 -17.11 0.71
C ILE A 105 -7.29 -18.04 -0.50
N GLN A 106 -7.12 -17.45 -1.69
CA GLN A 106 -7.07 -18.19 -2.95
C GLN A 106 -5.75 -17.99 -3.70
N GLY A 107 -5.44 -18.98 -4.56
CA GLY A 107 -4.27 -18.93 -5.44
C GLY A 107 -2.97 -19.37 -4.79
N ASP A 108 -1.93 -19.43 -5.61
CA ASP A 108 -0.57 -19.78 -5.21
C ASP A 108 0.33 -18.54 -5.21
N TRP A 109 1.41 -18.59 -4.44
CA TRP A 109 2.42 -17.53 -4.40
C TRP A 109 3.81 -18.11 -4.70
N ASP A 110 4.21 -18.08 -5.98
CA ASP A 110 5.52 -18.55 -6.45
C ASP A 110 6.20 -17.55 -7.42
N PRO A 111 6.39 -16.28 -7.01
CA PRO A 111 7.05 -15.28 -7.84
C PRO A 111 8.58 -15.47 -7.85
N LEU A 112 9.26 -14.77 -8.78
CA LEU A 112 10.71 -14.74 -8.86
C LEU A 112 11.36 -14.15 -7.60
N GLY A 113 10.77 -13.09 -7.06
CA GLY A 113 11.20 -12.41 -5.83
C GLY A 113 10.06 -12.29 -4.82
N MET A 114 10.33 -11.84 -3.60
CA MET A 114 9.30 -11.64 -2.56
C MET A 114 8.54 -12.93 -2.18
N ARG A 115 9.17 -14.09 -2.31
CA ARG A 115 8.52 -15.41 -2.07
C ARG A 115 8.02 -15.56 -0.63
N GLY A 116 8.75 -15.01 0.33
CA GLY A 116 8.41 -15.09 1.75
C GLY A 116 7.25 -14.20 2.19
N THR A 117 6.66 -13.39 1.29
CA THR A 117 5.52 -12.54 1.68
C THR A 117 4.17 -13.26 1.64
N ASP A 118 4.09 -14.42 0.98
CA ASP A 118 2.84 -15.18 0.78
C ASP A 118 1.64 -14.26 0.46
N SER A 119 1.74 -13.59 -0.71
CA SER A 119 0.83 -12.49 -1.08
C SER A 119 -0.26 -12.96 -2.05
N ARG A 120 -1.08 -13.90 -1.60
CA ARG A 120 -2.18 -14.52 -2.37
C ARG A 120 -3.39 -13.57 -2.50
N ASP A 121 -4.45 -14.04 -3.11
CA ASP A 121 -5.71 -13.34 -3.22
C ASP A 121 -6.54 -13.53 -1.94
N LEU A 122 -7.11 -12.44 -1.42
CA LEU A 122 -8.08 -12.44 -0.34
C LEU A 122 -9.47 -12.20 -0.91
N ILE A 123 -10.35 -13.16 -0.73
CA ILE A 123 -11.76 -13.12 -1.16
C ILE A 123 -12.63 -12.88 0.07
N LEU A 124 -13.54 -11.93 -0.03
CA LEU A 124 -14.48 -11.57 1.03
C LEU A 124 -15.89 -11.71 0.48
N VAL A 125 -16.73 -12.52 1.11
CA VAL A 125 -18.13 -12.71 0.78
C VAL A 125 -18.96 -12.56 2.04
N ASP A 126 -19.58 -11.40 2.22
CA ASP A 126 -20.35 -11.06 3.42
C ASP A 126 -19.59 -11.29 4.74
N ALA A 127 -18.27 -11.10 4.72
CA ALA A 127 -17.42 -11.29 5.89
C ALA A 127 -17.81 -10.29 6.99
N PHE A 128 -18.10 -10.79 8.19
CA PHE A 128 -18.50 -9.92 9.30
C PHE A 128 -17.31 -9.21 9.93
N VAL A 129 -17.40 -7.89 10.05
CA VAL A 129 -16.42 -7.03 10.71
C VAL A 129 -17.09 -6.31 11.86
N PRO A 130 -16.69 -6.53 13.12
CA PRO A 130 -17.22 -5.79 14.26
C PRO A 130 -17.00 -4.27 14.12
N GLU A 131 -17.89 -3.46 14.64
CA GLU A 131 -17.81 -2.00 14.59
C GLU A 131 -16.51 -1.46 15.20
N ASP A 132 -16.04 -2.06 16.28
CA ASP A 132 -14.78 -1.69 16.95
C ASP A 132 -13.53 -2.11 16.16
N HIS A 133 -13.66 -2.84 15.05
CA HIS A 133 -12.63 -3.15 14.07
C HIS A 133 -12.51 -2.11 12.94
N GLU A 134 -13.28 -1.03 12.97
CA GLU A 134 -13.04 0.11 12.10
C GLU A 134 -11.78 0.86 12.58
N VAL A 135 -10.66 0.66 11.88
CA VAL A 135 -9.30 1.08 12.32
C VAL A 135 -9.16 2.60 12.30
N LEU A 136 -9.77 3.27 11.33
CA LEU A 136 -9.75 4.73 11.19
C LEU A 136 -11.17 5.26 11.04
N PRO A 137 -11.48 6.42 11.64
CA PRO A 137 -12.79 7.04 11.48
C PRO A 137 -13.02 7.50 10.04
N PRO A 138 -14.30 7.69 9.65
CA PRO A 138 -14.67 8.09 8.30
C PRO A 138 -13.94 9.33 7.79
N GLY A 139 -13.38 9.25 6.56
CA GLY A 139 -12.69 10.34 5.90
C GLY A 139 -11.22 10.55 6.32
N VAL A 140 -10.76 9.94 7.41
CA VAL A 140 -9.36 10.06 7.85
C VAL A 140 -8.42 9.32 6.90
N PHE A 141 -8.83 8.17 6.36
CA PHE A 141 -8.03 7.47 5.35
C PHE A 141 -7.81 8.33 4.10
N ASP A 142 -8.88 8.95 3.58
CA ASP A 142 -8.80 9.82 2.41
C ASP A 142 -7.89 11.04 2.66
N ALA A 143 -8.01 11.66 3.82
CA ALA A 143 -7.16 12.77 4.24
C ALA A 143 -5.69 12.36 4.40
N MET A 144 -5.44 11.16 4.93
CA MET A 144 -4.09 10.60 5.01
C MET A 144 -3.47 10.40 3.62
N VAL A 145 -4.19 9.74 2.72
CA VAL A 145 -3.70 9.44 1.37
C VAL A 145 -3.42 10.72 0.58
N ALA A 146 -4.28 11.74 0.72
CA ALA A 146 -4.09 13.02 0.04
C ALA A 146 -2.84 13.78 0.51
N ARG A 147 -2.45 13.62 1.77
CA ARG A 147 -1.29 14.34 2.35
C ARG A 147 -0.02 13.53 2.41
N PHE A 148 -0.14 12.21 2.42
CA PHE A 148 0.96 11.27 2.52
C PHE A 148 0.99 10.34 1.32
N PRO A 149 1.71 10.68 0.27
CA PRO A 149 1.89 9.79 -0.87
C PRO A 149 2.77 8.57 -0.53
N TYR A 150 3.18 8.39 0.71
CA TYR A 150 4.13 7.33 1.09
C TYR A 150 3.62 5.93 0.76
N PHE A 151 2.34 5.66 0.74
CA PHE A 151 1.79 4.39 0.27
C PHE A 151 2.20 4.08 -1.16
N TYR A 152 2.18 5.09 -2.03
CA TYR A 152 2.64 4.97 -3.41
C TYR A 152 4.16 5.05 -3.52
N MET A 153 4.81 5.71 -2.58
CA MET A 153 6.25 5.95 -2.59
C MET A 153 7.07 4.81 -1.99
N THR A 154 6.51 3.98 -1.12
CA THR A 154 7.24 2.87 -0.50
C THR A 154 7.84 1.90 -1.53
N LEU A 155 7.10 1.59 -2.60
CA LEU A 155 7.58 0.76 -3.70
C LEU A 155 8.54 1.52 -4.63
N SER A 156 8.41 2.83 -4.75
CA SER A 156 9.20 3.64 -5.67
C SER A 156 10.69 3.62 -5.34
N PHE A 157 11.07 3.58 -4.06
CA PHE A 157 12.47 3.43 -3.65
C PHE A 157 13.08 2.11 -4.11
N THR A 158 12.31 1.02 -4.03
CA THR A 158 12.74 -0.29 -4.52
C THR A 158 13.00 -0.26 -6.02
N TYR A 159 12.12 0.37 -6.79
CA TYR A 159 12.31 0.52 -8.24
C TYR A 159 13.47 1.45 -8.60
N LEU A 160 13.69 2.54 -7.85
CA LEU A 160 14.87 3.38 -8.05
C LEU A 160 16.16 2.60 -7.77
N GLY A 161 16.17 1.78 -6.71
CA GLY A 161 17.30 0.89 -6.43
C GLY A 161 17.58 -0.09 -7.57
N LEU A 162 16.52 -0.70 -8.14
CA LEU A 162 16.63 -1.59 -9.30
C LEU A 162 17.14 -0.84 -10.53
N MET A 163 16.62 0.35 -10.83
CA MET A 163 17.11 1.18 -11.95
C MET A 163 18.58 1.50 -11.78
N ARG A 164 19.03 1.83 -10.57
CA ARG A 164 20.44 2.08 -10.26
C ARG A 164 21.29 0.85 -10.51
N ALA A 165 20.88 -0.31 -10.02
CA ALA A 165 21.59 -1.56 -10.23
C ALA A 165 21.71 -1.92 -11.73
N ILE A 166 20.67 -1.70 -12.53
CA ILE A 166 20.69 -1.92 -13.98
C ILE A 166 21.68 -0.95 -14.66
N LEU A 167 21.72 0.32 -14.26
CA LEU A 167 22.65 1.30 -14.76
C LEU A 167 24.10 0.90 -14.48
N ASP A 168 24.39 0.51 -13.23
CA ASP A 168 25.73 0.12 -12.82
C ASP A 168 26.20 -1.13 -13.60
N LEU A 169 25.37 -2.17 -13.66
CA LEU A 169 25.64 -3.38 -14.42
C LEU A 169 25.85 -3.10 -15.92
N THR A 170 25.02 -2.23 -16.50
CA THR A 170 25.17 -1.83 -17.91
C THR A 170 26.49 -1.09 -18.14
N GLY A 171 26.84 -0.17 -17.22
CA GLY A 171 28.13 0.53 -17.26
C GLY A 171 29.33 -0.41 -17.18
N GLU A 172 29.30 -1.37 -16.26
CA GLU A 172 30.31 -2.42 -16.09
C GLU A 172 30.46 -3.27 -17.38
N TYR A 173 29.33 -3.70 -17.93
CA TYR A 173 29.30 -4.46 -19.18
C TYR A 173 29.90 -3.67 -20.35
N LEU A 174 29.60 -2.37 -20.45
CA LEU A 174 30.14 -1.50 -21.50
C LEU A 174 31.68 -1.27 -21.33
N ARG A 175 32.15 -1.23 -20.10
CA ARG A 175 33.59 -1.12 -19.81
C ARG A 175 34.38 -2.40 -20.10
N GLY A 176 33.69 -3.51 -20.30
CA GLY A 176 34.30 -4.81 -20.53
C GLY A 176 34.65 -5.56 -19.24
N GLU A 177 34.01 -5.23 -18.16
CA GLU A 177 34.07 -5.99 -16.91
C GLU A 177 33.35 -7.33 -17.05
N HIS A 178 33.51 -8.24 -16.12
CA HIS A 178 32.87 -9.59 -16.15
C HIS A 178 33.29 -10.46 -17.35
N GLY A 179 34.49 -10.27 -17.89
CA GLY A 179 35.06 -11.14 -18.94
C GLY A 179 34.48 -10.96 -20.34
N VAL A 180 33.75 -9.87 -20.58
CA VAL A 180 33.25 -9.52 -21.91
C VAL A 180 34.12 -8.48 -22.56
N ALA A 181 34.09 -8.40 -23.92
CA ALA A 181 34.83 -7.39 -24.66
C ALA A 181 34.26 -5.99 -24.36
N SER A 182 35.15 -5.01 -24.15
CA SER A 182 34.77 -3.62 -23.99
C SER A 182 34.00 -3.08 -25.20
N ARG A 183 32.98 -2.29 -24.94
CA ARG A 183 32.11 -1.63 -25.92
C ARG A 183 32.11 -0.12 -25.74
N ARG A 184 33.13 0.41 -25.06
CA ARG A 184 33.24 1.83 -24.72
C ARG A 184 33.19 2.73 -25.93
N ASP A 185 33.77 2.28 -27.08
CA ASP A 185 33.85 3.08 -28.30
C ASP A 185 32.63 2.97 -29.22
N ASN A 186 31.62 2.26 -28.80
CA ASN A 186 30.36 2.14 -29.54
C ASN A 186 29.41 3.29 -29.20
N HIS A 187 29.33 4.28 -30.08
CA HIS A 187 28.53 5.50 -29.87
C HIS A 187 27.04 5.25 -29.64
N VAL A 188 26.47 4.23 -30.29
CA VAL A 188 25.03 3.88 -30.07
C VAL A 188 24.82 3.40 -28.64
N LYS A 189 25.75 2.60 -28.12
CA LYS A 189 25.65 2.11 -26.73
C LYS A 189 25.94 3.19 -25.70
N GLN A 190 26.86 4.10 -26.00
CA GLN A 190 27.11 5.29 -25.17
C GLN A 190 25.84 6.16 -25.08
N ALA A 191 25.22 6.44 -26.23
CA ALA A 191 23.97 7.21 -26.26
C ALA A 191 22.84 6.53 -25.47
N GLY A 192 22.66 5.21 -25.65
CA GLY A 192 21.67 4.46 -24.89
C GLY A 192 21.93 4.46 -23.38
N TRP A 193 23.19 4.34 -22.96
CA TRP A 193 23.54 4.41 -21.53
C TRP A 193 23.28 5.81 -20.96
N ALA A 194 23.63 6.86 -21.72
CA ALA A 194 23.37 8.25 -21.31
C ALA A 194 21.85 8.51 -21.18
N GLU A 195 21.03 7.97 -22.07
CA GLU A 195 19.57 8.05 -21.99
C GLU A 195 19.04 7.36 -20.73
N MET A 196 19.52 6.16 -20.42
CA MET A 196 19.17 5.45 -19.18
C MET A 196 19.55 6.26 -17.94
N GLN A 197 20.74 6.88 -17.92
CA GLN A 197 21.18 7.76 -16.84
C GLN A 197 20.25 8.96 -16.67
N MET A 198 19.88 9.63 -17.77
CA MET A 198 18.95 10.76 -17.71
C MET A 198 17.57 10.38 -17.20
N ILE A 199 17.06 9.19 -17.56
CA ILE A 199 15.79 8.66 -17.05
C ILE A 199 15.88 8.44 -15.54
N TYR A 200 16.95 7.82 -15.08
CA TYR A 200 17.19 7.61 -13.65
C TYR A 200 17.27 8.92 -12.88
N ASP A 201 18.04 9.89 -13.36
CA ASP A 201 18.22 11.19 -12.70
C ASP A 201 16.90 11.96 -12.60
N LYS A 202 16.06 11.90 -13.64
CA LYS A 202 14.71 12.49 -13.63
C LYS A 202 13.82 11.82 -12.58
N ALA A 203 13.79 10.49 -12.56
CA ALA A 203 12.96 9.73 -11.62
C ALA A 203 13.40 10.00 -10.18
N GLN A 204 14.72 9.97 -9.91
CA GLN A 204 15.28 10.24 -8.60
C GLN A 204 14.99 11.67 -8.14
N SER A 205 15.22 12.66 -9.02
CA SER A 205 14.99 14.07 -8.70
C SER A 205 13.51 14.35 -8.40
N LEU A 206 12.59 13.76 -9.18
CA LEU A 206 11.16 13.89 -8.93
C LEU A 206 10.77 13.27 -7.59
N MET A 207 11.30 12.09 -7.28
CA MET A 207 11.06 11.41 -6.01
C MET A 207 11.48 12.28 -4.81
N TYR A 208 12.71 12.79 -4.82
CA TYR A 208 13.20 13.62 -3.72
C TYR A 208 12.45 14.95 -3.62
N ARG A 209 12.03 15.51 -4.75
CA ARG A 209 11.18 16.69 -4.77
C ARG A 209 9.84 16.43 -4.08
N VAL A 210 9.14 15.37 -4.48
CA VAL A 210 7.84 15.01 -3.88
C VAL A 210 7.99 14.74 -2.38
N LEU A 211 9.06 14.04 -1.95
CA LEU A 211 9.36 13.85 -0.53
C LEU A 211 9.58 15.16 0.22
N GLY A 212 10.29 16.10 -0.39
CA GLY A 212 10.55 17.41 0.21
C GLY A 212 9.30 18.30 0.29
N GLU A 213 8.34 18.11 -0.61
CA GLU A 213 7.07 18.83 -0.64
C GLU A 213 6.00 18.16 0.24
N ALA A 214 6.13 16.86 0.54
CA ALA A 214 5.20 16.13 1.40
C ALA A 214 5.16 16.73 2.80
N SER A 215 3.96 17.03 3.29
CA SER A 215 3.78 17.63 4.61
C SER A 215 2.46 17.19 5.22
N VAL A 216 2.50 16.89 6.51
CA VAL A 216 1.30 16.64 7.32
C VAL A 216 0.63 17.92 7.80
N ASP A 217 1.31 19.04 7.66
CA ASP A 217 0.80 20.34 8.08
C ASP A 217 -0.50 20.67 7.33
N PRO A 218 -1.66 20.77 8.00
CA PRO A 218 -2.95 21.01 7.36
C PRO A 218 -3.06 22.39 6.71
N THR A 219 -2.15 23.32 7.04
CA THR A 219 -2.12 24.65 6.43
C THR A 219 -1.46 24.66 5.05
N LYS A 220 -0.72 23.60 4.71
CA LYS A 220 -0.11 23.43 3.40
C LYS A 220 -1.05 22.70 2.44
N PRO A 221 -0.97 22.96 1.12
CA PRO A 221 -1.76 22.23 0.14
C PRO A 221 -1.46 20.71 0.23
N ALA A 222 -2.47 19.90 -0.03
CA ALA A 222 -2.27 18.48 -0.30
C ALA A 222 -1.51 18.30 -1.63
N LEU A 223 -0.73 17.23 -1.75
CA LEU A 223 0.03 16.89 -2.96
C LEU A 223 -0.89 16.40 -4.08
#